data_77708d07b903214db2ed14538ce16a2c
#
_entry.id   77708d07b903214db2ed14538ce16a2c
#
_cell.length_a   1.000
_cell.length_b   1.000
_cell.length_c   1.000
_cell.angle_alpha   90.00
_cell.angle_beta   90.00
_cell.angle_gamma   90.00
#
_symmetry.space_group_name_H-M   'P 1'
#
loop_
_entity.id
_entity.type
_entity.pdbx_description
1 polymer ?
#
loop_
_entity_poly.entity_id
_entity_poly.type
_entity_poly.pdbx_seq_one_letter_code
_entity_poly.pdbx_strand_id
1 'polypeptide(L)'
;MAQKGTATLNLNDGSAPIELPVLAGTMGPDVVDIRTLHAKSGLFTYDPGYLSTASNSSNITFIDGDKGILLYRGYPIEQLATHCDFVDVCYLLMQGELPNTEQKSEFDRAIKN
;
A
#
# COMPACT_ATOMS: atom_id res chain seq x y z
N MET A 1 6.46 -3.54 3.05
CA MET A 1 5.73 -4.57 3.82
C MET A 1 6.74 -5.49 4.49
N ALA A 2 6.46 -5.92 5.71
CA ALA A 2 7.32 -6.82 6.47
C ALA A 2 6.78 -8.24 6.41
N GLN A 3 7.67 -9.23 6.40
CA GLN A 3 7.26 -10.62 6.49
C GLN A 3 6.76 -10.94 7.90
N LYS A 4 5.52 -11.40 7.98
CA LYS A 4 4.84 -11.78 9.24
C LYS A 4 4.92 -13.26 9.52
N GLY A 5 4.98 -14.08 8.48
CA GLY A 5 4.98 -15.52 8.58
C GLY A 5 5.03 -16.19 7.23
N THR A 6 4.61 -17.46 7.16
CA THR A 6 4.53 -18.23 5.92
C THR A 6 3.15 -18.88 5.79
N ALA A 7 2.70 -19.05 4.55
CA ALA A 7 1.57 -19.89 4.20
C ALA A 7 2.08 -21.09 3.38
N THR A 8 1.45 -22.25 3.56
CA THR A 8 1.82 -23.46 2.85
C THR A 8 0.70 -23.86 1.90
N LEU A 9 1.04 -24.01 0.63
CA LEU A 9 0.12 -24.51 -0.40
C LEU A 9 0.45 -25.98 -0.66
N ASN A 10 -0.54 -26.87 -0.48
CA ASN A 10 -0.43 -28.28 -0.77
C ASN A 10 -1.33 -28.63 -1.96
N LEU A 11 -0.74 -29.15 -3.04
CA LEU A 11 -1.45 -29.47 -4.27
C LEU A 11 -2.15 -30.82 -4.24
N ASN A 12 -1.89 -31.69 -3.23
CA ASN A 12 -2.46 -33.00 -3.08
C ASN A 12 -2.14 -33.99 -4.25
N ASP A 13 -1.08 -33.73 -5.00
CA ASP A 13 -0.62 -34.53 -6.13
C ASP A 13 0.65 -35.36 -5.81
N GLY A 14 1.06 -35.36 -4.54
CA GLY A 14 2.28 -35.99 -4.07
C GLY A 14 3.53 -35.09 -4.17
N SER A 15 3.41 -33.89 -4.72
CA SER A 15 4.52 -32.95 -4.73
C SER A 15 4.77 -32.32 -3.34
N ALA A 16 5.97 -31.79 -3.14
CA ALA A 16 6.32 -31.13 -1.88
C ALA A 16 5.45 -29.87 -1.67
N PRO A 17 5.04 -29.60 -0.41
CA PRO A 17 4.33 -28.37 -0.09
C PRO A 17 5.14 -27.11 -0.48
N ILE A 18 4.44 -26.08 -0.94
CA ILE A 18 5.04 -24.81 -1.37
C ILE A 18 4.87 -23.81 -0.27
N GLU A 19 5.98 -23.29 0.27
CA GLU A 19 5.95 -22.21 1.24
C GLU A 19 6.00 -20.85 0.55
N LEU A 20 5.08 -19.96 0.95
CA LEU A 20 4.96 -18.61 0.44
C LEU A 20 5.00 -17.62 1.62
N PRO A 21 5.71 -16.49 1.50
CA PRO A 21 5.73 -15.49 2.55
C PRO A 21 4.36 -14.86 2.76
N VAL A 22 4.01 -14.59 4.02
CA VAL A 22 2.87 -13.73 4.38
C VAL A 22 3.43 -12.37 4.76
N LEU A 23 2.99 -11.34 4.09
CA LEU A 23 3.44 -9.96 4.28
C LEU A 23 2.36 -9.12 4.94
N ALA A 24 2.77 -8.26 5.86
CA ALA A 24 1.91 -7.30 6.51
C ALA A 24 2.36 -5.88 6.18
N GLY A 25 1.41 -5.02 5.81
CA GLY A 25 1.61 -3.58 5.74
C GLY A 25 1.24 -2.90 7.06
N THR A 26 1.48 -1.60 7.15
CA THR A 26 1.03 -0.79 8.29
C THR A 26 -0.49 -0.71 8.32
N MET A 27 -1.11 -0.62 7.16
CA MET A 27 -2.56 -0.56 6.95
C MET A 27 -2.97 -1.62 5.93
N GLY A 28 -4.22 -2.07 6.03
CA GLY A 28 -4.78 -3.06 5.12
C GLY A 28 -4.60 -4.51 5.60
N PRO A 29 -5.15 -5.48 4.87
CA PRO A 29 -5.04 -6.89 5.20
C PRO A 29 -3.64 -7.43 4.95
N ASP A 30 -3.29 -8.52 5.64
CA ASP A 30 -2.11 -9.31 5.33
C ASP A 30 -2.26 -9.94 3.94
N VAL A 31 -1.15 -10.13 3.25
CA VAL A 31 -1.14 -10.69 1.90
C VAL A 31 -0.19 -11.89 1.80
N VAL A 32 -0.54 -12.85 0.95
CA VAL A 32 0.36 -13.94 0.58
C VAL A 32 1.17 -13.51 -0.64
N ASP A 33 2.48 -13.53 -0.54
CA ASP A 33 3.37 -13.19 -1.65
C ASP A 33 3.50 -14.37 -2.61
N ILE A 34 2.89 -14.26 -3.76
CA ILE A 34 2.84 -15.32 -4.77
C ILE A 34 3.88 -15.18 -5.89
N ARG A 35 4.82 -14.25 -5.78
CA ARG A 35 5.82 -14.01 -6.85
C ARG A 35 6.65 -15.23 -7.21
N THR A 36 6.87 -16.14 -6.27
CA THR A 36 7.63 -17.39 -6.50
C THR A 36 6.75 -18.59 -6.81
N LEU A 37 5.43 -18.46 -6.79
CA LEU A 37 4.49 -19.57 -6.95
C LEU A 37 4.68 -20.29 -8.28
N HIS A 38 4.72 -19.54 -9.38
CA HIS A 38 4.89 -20.12 -10.72
C HIS A 38 6.20 -20.87 -10.87
N ALA A 39 7.30 -20.30 -10.40
CA ALA A 39 8.61 -20.93 -10.49
C ALA A 39 8.68 -22.26 -9.70
N LYS A 40 7.95 -22.35 -8.59
CA LYS A 40 7.92 -23.52 -7.72
C LYS A 40 6.93 -24.60 -8.15
N SER A 41 5.84 -24.22 -8.82
CA SER A 41 4.70 -25.14 -9.08
C SER A 41 4.28 -25.19 -10.55
N GLY A 42 4.69 -24.25 -11.38
CA GLY A 42 4.15 -24.10 -12.74
C GLY A 42 2.74 -23.50 -12.79
N LEU A 43 2.13 -23.21 -11.64
CA LEU A 43 0.77 -22.68 -11.56
C LEU A 43 0.76 -21.16 -11.58
N PHE A 44 -0.27 -20.58 -12.20
CA PHE A 44 -0.67 -19.19 -12.04
C PHE A 44 -1.89 -19.09 -11.13
N THR A 45 -2.11 -17.90 -10.58
CA THR A 45 -3.36 -17.56 -9.89
C THR A 45 -4.37 -17.01 -10.88
N TYR A 46 -5.65 -17.14 -10.57
CA TYR A 46 -6.75 -16.61 -11.39
C TYR A 46 -7.68 -15.80 -10.48
N ASP A 47 -7.66 -14.50 -10.66
CA ASP A 47 -8.46 -13.54 -9.89
C ASP A 47 -8.78 -12.34 -10.77
N PRO A 48 -9.73 -12.49 -11.72
CA PRO A 48 -10.12 -11.39 -12.59
C PRO A 48 -10.80 -10.27 -11.79
N GLY A 49 -10.28 -9.04 -11.94
CA GLY A 49 -10.76 -7.89 -11.20
C GLY A 49 -10.13 -7.69 -9.83
N TYR A 50 -9.16 -8.50 -9.46
CA TYR A 50 -8.38 -8.34 -8.22
C TYR A 50 -9.24 -8.29 -6.95
N LEU A 51 -10.24 -9.17 -6.85
CA LEU A 51 -11.16 -9.21 -5.71
C LEU A 51 -10.48 -9.56 -4.38
N SER A 52 -9.44 -10.39 -4.44
CA SER A 52 -8.67 -10.82 -3.27
C SER A 52 -7.16 -10.75 -3.50
N THR A 53 -6.71 -10.01 -4.50
CA THR A 53 -5.30 -9.91 -4.88
C THR A 53 -4.81 -8.47 -4.76
N ALA A 54 -3.78 -8.25 -3.94
CA ALA A 54 -3.07 -6.98 -3.87
C ALA A 54 -2.11 -6.88 -5.07
N SER A 55 -2.29 -5.86 -5.91
CA SER A 55 -1.48 -5.66 -7.12
C SER A 55 -0.17 -4.90 -6.86
N ASN A 56 -0.11 -4.10 -5.82
CA ASN A 56 1.05 -3.30 -5.45
C ASN A 56 1.05 -2.94 -3.97
N SER A 57 2.12 -2.31 -3.54
CA SER A 57 2.20 -1.64 -2.23
C SER A 57 2.41 -0.14 -2.44
N SER A 58 1.90 0.67 -1.51
CA SER A 58 2.05 2.12 -1.54
C SER A 58 2.37 2.64 -0.14
N ASN A 59 3.32 3.58 -0.06
CA ASN A 59 3.60 4.35 1.16
C ASN A 59 2.88 5.71 1.17
N ILE A 60 2.09 5.99 0.15
CA ILE A 60 1.47 7.30 -0.06
C ILE A 60 -0.01 7.26 0.27
N THR A 61 -0.74 6.31 -0.28
CA THR A 61 -2.20 6.27 -0.22
C THR A 61 -2.69 4.95 0.35
N PHE A 62 -3.67 5.04 1.26
CA PHE A 62 -4.47 3.90 1.71
C PHE A 62 -5.93 4.16 1.41
N ILE A 63 -6.61 3.17 0.83
CA ILE A 63 -8.04 3.23 0.51
C ILE A 63 -8.71 1.97 1.05
N ASP A 64 -9.78 2.16 1.82
CA ASP A 64 -10.72 1.10 2.20
C ASP A 64 -12.11 1.54 1.72
N GLY A 65 -12.50 0.99 0.57
CA GLY A 65 -13.77 1.37 -0.08
C GLY A 65 -15.00 0.94 0.70
N ASP A 66 -14.93 -0.19 1.41
CA ASP A 66 -16.04 -0.71 2.19
C ASP A 66 -16.32 0.17 3.41
N LYS A 67 -15.28 0.68 4.04
CA LYS A 67 -15.38 1.58 5.20
C LYS A 67 -15.39 3.05 4.83
N GLY A 68 -15.15 3.39 3.56
CA GLY A 68 -15.07 4.77 3.10
C GLY A 68 -13.89 5.53 3.67
N ILE A 69 -12.72 4.87 3.82
CA ILE A 69 -11.51 5.47 4.37
C ILE A 69 -10.53 5.76 3.24
N LEU A 70 -10.02 7.00 3.21
CA LEU A 70 -8.93 7.42 2.35
C LEU A 70 -7.90 8.18 3.18
N LEU A 71 -6.65 7.71 3.15
CA LEU A 71 -5.53 8.34 3.84
C LEU A 71 -4.45 8.75 2.84
N TYR A 72 -3.88 9.95 3.00
CA TYR A 72 -2.66 10.37 2.33
C TYR A 72 -1.53 10.45 3.34
N ARG A 73 -0.49 9.66 3.17
CA ARG A 73 0.64 9.55 4.12
C ARG A 73 0.17 9.33 5.58
N GLY A 74 -0.97 8.63 5.76
CA GLY A 74 -1.57 8.37 7.07
C GLY A 74 -2.54 9.43 7.56
N TYR A 75 -2.72 10.55 6.85
CA TYR A 75 -3.66 11.61 7.21
C TYR A 75 -5.03 11.37 6.55
N PRO A 76 -6.14 11.37 7.31
CA PRO A 76 -7.48 11.25 6.74
C PRO A 76 -7.79 12.40 5.78
N ILE A 77 -8.41 12.06 4.64
CA ILE A 77 -8.74 13.05 3.62
C ILE A 77 -9.64 14.17 4.15
N GLU A 78 -10.52 13.88 5.12
CA GLU A 78 -11.41 14.85 5.73
C GLU A 78 -10.62 15.96 6.43
N GLN A 79 -9.53 15.62 7.10
CA GLN A 79 -8.64 16.59 7.75
C GLN A 79 -7.91 17.45 6.72
N LEU A 80 -7.40 16.83 5.67
CA LEU A 80 -6.68 17.54 4.61
C LEU A 80 -7.61 18.50 3.85
N ALA A 81 -8.83 18.07 3.54
CA ALA A 81 -9.82 18.90 2.84
C ALA A 81 -10.27 20.11 3.67
N THR A 82 -10.31 19.95 5.01
CA THR A 82 -10.79 21.00 5.92
C THR A 82 -9.70 21.98 6.34
N HIS A 83 -8.47 21.49 6.58
CA HIS A 83 -7.41 22.27 7.23
C HIS A 83 -6.21 22.58 6.33
N CYS A 84 -6.12 21.97 5.14
CA CYS A 84 -4.98 22.12 4.26
C CYS A 84 -5.39 22.69 2.90
N ASP A 85 -4.45 23.37 2.25
CA ASP A 85 -4.59 23.79 0.86
C ASP A 85 -3.80 22.86 -0.08
N PHE A 86 -3.81 23.17 -1.38
CA PHE A 86 -3.13 22.39 -2.40
C PHE A 86 -1.62 22.25 -2.13
N VAL A 87 -0.96 23.32 -1.67
CA VAL A 87 0.48 23.33 -1.40
C VAL A 87 0.82 22.41 -0.22
N ASP A 88 0.01 22.44 0.84
CA ASP A 88 0.17 21.55 1.98
C ASP A 88 0.10 20.08 1.57
N VAL A 89 -0.87 19.72 0.73
CA VAL A 89 -1.06 18.34 0.26
C VAL A 89 0.08 17.92 -0.67
N CYS A 90 0.54 18.77 -1.57
CA CYS A 90 1.71 18.50 -2.41
C CYS A 90 2.95 18.20 -1.56
N TYR A 91 3.21 19.03 -0.57
CA TYR A 91 4.33 18.84 0.35
C TYR A 91 4.21 17.51 1.10
N LEU A 92 3.02 17.22 1.64
CA LEU A 92 2.76 15.96 2.35
C LEU A 92 3.05 14.74 1.49
N LEU A 93 2.55 14.71 0.26
CA LEU A 93 2.75 13.56 -0.65
C LEU A 93 4.21 13.36 -1.03
N MET A 94 4.97 14.44 -1.17
CA MET A 94 6.38 14.39 -1.54
C MET A 94 7.31 14.11 -0.35
N GLN A 95 7.04 14.71 0.81
CA GLN A 95 7.92 14.67 1.98
C GLN A 95 7.47 13.68 3.06
N GLY A 96 6.21 13.26 3.06
CA GLY A 96 5.67 12.30 4.00
C GLY A 96 5.10 12.89 5.29
N GLU A 97 5.25 14.20 5.50
CA GLU A 97 4.75 14.95 6.65
C GLU A 97 4.15 16.28 6.20
N LEU A 98 3.21 16.83 6.99
CA LEU A 98 2.70 18.17 6.73
C LEU A 98 3.77 19.23 7.00
N PRO A 99 3.81 20.31 6.19
CA PRO A 99 4.80 21.35 6.38
C PRO A 99 4.46 22.24 7.60
N ASN A 100 5.50 22.73 8.28
CA ASN A 100 5.34 23.88 9.15
C ASN A 100 5.25 25.18 8.29
N THR A 101 5.04 26.33 8.94
CA THR A 101 4.87 27.61 8.25
C THR A 101 6.08 28.00 7.37
N GLU A 102 7.28 27.78 7.88
CA GLU A 102 8.53 28.08 7.17
C GLU A 102 8.71 27.16 5.96
N GLN A 103 8.58 25.85 6.15
CA GLN A 103 8.67 24.85 5.09
C GLN A 103 7.64 25.11 3.99
N LYS A 104 6.41 25.46 4.36
CA LYS A 104 5.35 25.78 3.41
C LYS A 104 5.72 27.02 2.56
N SER A 105 6.23 28.07 3.20
CA SER A 105 6.63 29.30 2.50
C SER A 105 7.79 29.05 1.52
N GLU A 106 8.77 28.24 1.93
CA GLU A 106 9.90 27.89 1.09
C GLU A 106 9.47 27.03 -0.09
N PHE A 107 8.63 26.03 0.15
CA PHE A 107 8.10 25.12 -0.87
C PHE A 107 7.20 25.87 -1.88
N ASP A 108 6.32 26.75 -1.42
CA ASP A 108 5.45 27.56 -2.28
C ASP A 108 6.29 28.47 -3.19
N ARG A 109 7.36 29.06 -2.66
CA ARG A 109 8.31 29.85 -3.45
C ARG A 109 9.01 29.01 -4.52
N ALA A 110 9.44 27.79 -4.17
CA ALA A 110 10.11 26.90 -5.11
C ALA A 110 9.20 26.46 -6.25
N ILE A 111 7.92 26.20 -5.97
CA ILE A 111 6.93 25.81 -6.98
C ILE A 111 6.61 26.95 -7.93
N LYS A 112 6.49 28.20 -7.42
CA LYS A 112 6.10 29.38 -8.22
C LYS A 112 7.24 29.96 -9.06
N ASN A 113 8.43 29.57 -8.79
CA ASN A 113 9.61 29.94 -9.55
C ASN A 113 10.04 28.81 -10.49
#